data_ecc8c5a5872714f119668badccb77913
#
_entry.id   ecc8c5a5872714f119668badccb77913
#
_cell.length_a   1.000
_cell.length_b   1.000
_cell.length_c   1.000
_cell.angle_alpha   90.00
_cell.angle_beta   90.00
_cell.angle_gamma   90.00
#
_symmetry.space_group_name_H-M   'P 1'
#
loop_
_entity.id
_entity.type
_entity.pdbx_description
1 polymer ?
#
loop_
_entity_poly.entity_id
_entity_poly.type
_entity_poly.pdbx_seq_one_letter_code
_entity_poly.pdbx_strand_id
1 'polypeptide(L)'
;QKPVRRALPAHLPRQTKRHEPKETCCPDCGGALKKLGEDISEMLEYVPASFYVVRHVREKLNCTKCDKIVQAAAPTRPIERGIAGPGLLAHVLVSKYADHLPLYRQSEIYARQGVELERSTLAGWVGGTSELLSPLVESLRRYVMAAGKLHADDTPVPVLAPGNGKTKTGRLWTYVRDDRPAGDEQAPAVWFAYSPDRKGEHPEKHLSDFRGTLQADAYAGFNRIYEPGDIQEAACWAHVRRKFYDLQQAHGSQVGSEALERIGALYGIEKESRGRPPHERRQVRQAPADYRRR
;
A
#
# COMPACT_ATOMS: atom_id res chain seq x y z
N GLN A 1 28.02 11.16 13.52
CA GLN A 1 29.01 10.57 12.60
C GLN A 1 28.32 10.31 11.27
N LYS A 2 28.90 10.78 10.16
CA LYS A 2 28.39 10.43 8.81
C LYS A 2 28.52 8.92 8.63
N PRO A 3 27.49 8.21 8.13
CA PRO A 3 27.57 6.78 7.93
C PRO A 3 28.67 6.46 6.91
N VAL A 4 29.68 5.70 7.33
CA VAL A 4 30.74 5.21 6.46
C VAL A 4 30.18 4.06 5.63
N ARG A 5 30.22 4.18 4.28
CA ARG A 5 29.84 3.10 3.36
C ARG A 5 30.79 1.90 3.61
N ARG A 6 30.24 0.79 4.11
CA ARG A 6 30.98 -0.48 4.16
C ARG A 6 30.97 -1.14 2.80
N ALA A 7 32.07 -1.79 2.43
CA ALA A 7 32.14 -2.61 1.23
C ALA A 7 31.14 -3.77 1.31
N LEU A 8 30.53 -4.15 0.19
CA LEU A 8 29.68 -5.32 0.15
C LEU A 8 30.50 -6.60 0.33
N PRO A 9 29.95 -7.68 0.99
CA PRO A 9 30.71 -8.88 1.32
C PRO A 9 31.39 -9.51 0.10
N ALA A 10 32.69 -9.79 0.22
CA ALA A 10 33.51 -10.28 -0.89
C ALA A 10 33.13 -11.69 -1.35
N HIS A 11 32.56 -12.53 -0.45
CA HIS A 11 32.19 -13.91 -0.75
C HIS A 11 30.93 -14.05 -1.61
N LEU A 12 30.10 -12.98 -1.75
CA LEU A 12 28.91 -13.04 -2.57
C LEU A 12 29.24 -13.02 -4.07
N PRO A 13 28.51 -13.79 -4.91
CA PRO A 13 28.68 -13.75 -6.36
C PRO A 13 28.41 -12.36 -6.92
N ARG A 14 29.18 -11.94 -7.93
CA ARG A 14 29.02 -10.65 -8.62
C ARG A 14 28.48 -10.85 -10.01
N GLN A 15 27.32 -10.26 -10.30
CA GLN A 15 26.80 -10.12 -11.65
C GLN A 15 27.27 -8.77 -12.20
N THR A 16 28.17 -8.78 -13.17
CA THR A 16 28.68 -7.54 -13.78
C THR A 16 27.77 -7.10 -14.91
N LYS A 17 27.28 -5.85 -14.85
CA LYS A 17 26.59 -5.17 -15.95
C LYS A 17 27.45 -4.03 -16.44
N ARG A 18 27.88 -4.09 -17.72
CA ARG A 18 28.64 -3.03 -18.37
C ARG A 18 27.68 -2.05 -19.04
N HIS A 19 27.92 -0.76 -18.85
CA HIS A 19 27.18 0.33 -19.46
C HIS A 19 28.16 1.12 -20.32
N GLU A 20 28.03 0.97 -21.62
CA GLU A 20 28.86 1.67 -22.60
C GLU A 20 28.19 2.98 -23.01
N PRO A 21 28.96 4.04 -23.30
CA PRO A 21 28.45 5.25 -23.94
C PRO A 21 27.79 4.90 -25.28
N LYS A 22 26.75 5.65 -25.65
CA LYS A 22 26.10 5.50 -26.96
C LYS A 22 26.92 6.13 -28.09
N GLU A 23 27.79 7.05 -27.73
CA GLU A 23 28.64 7.80 -28.64
C GLU A 23 29.82 6.95 -29.12
N THR A 24 29.95 6.79 -30.43
CA THR A 24 31.09 6.11 -31.08
C THR A 24 32.25 7.07 -31.40
N CYS A 25 32.00 8.38 -31.39
CA CYS A 25 32.95 9.44 -31.56
C CYS A 25 32.66 10.61 -30.62
N CYS A 26 33.60 11.53 -30.48
CA CYS A 26 33.42 12.71 -29.64
C CYS A 26 32.25 13.58 -30.14
N PRO A 27 31.23 13.90 -29.30
CA PRO A 27 30.08 14.69 -29.71
C PRO A 27 30.45 16.16 -30.05
N ASP A 28 31.56 16.65 -29.54
CA ASP A 28 31.97 18.06 -29.76
C ASP A 28 32.86 18.22 -31.01
N CYS A 29 33.75 17.29 -31.32
CA CYS A 29 34.72 17.44 -32.42
C CYS A 29 34.82 16.24 -33.40
N GLY A 30 34.01 15.21 -33.24
CA GLY A 30 34.01 14.00 -34.08
C GLY A 30 35.28 13.15 -33.96
N GLY A 31 36.20 13.45 -33.03
CA GLY A 31 37.43 12.70 -32.83
C GLY A 31 37.24 11.31 -32.24
N ALA A 32 38.24 10.43 -32.38
CA ALA A 32 38.19 9.08 -31.80
C ALA A 32 38.19 9.13 -30.26
N LEU A 33 37.39 8.29 -29.65
CA LEU A 33 37.32 8.13 -28.19
C LEU A 33 38.29 7.04 -27.74
N LYS A 34 39.04 7.28 -26.65
CA LYS A 34 39.94 6.29 -26.02
C LYS A 34 39.51 6.07 -24.58
N LYS A 35 39.56 4.81 -24.12
CA LYS A 35 39.26 4.47 -22.74
C LYS A 35 40.17 5.23 -21.77
N LEU A 36 39.56 5.99 -20.88
CA LEU A 36 40.24 6.77 -19.82
C LEU A 36 40.22 6.01 -18.47
N GLY A 37 39.14 5.32 -18.18
CA GLY A 37 38.96 4.59 -16.93
C GLY A 37 37.56 4.00 -16.82
N GLU A 38 37.20 3.51 -15.63
CA GLU A 38 35.90 2.94 -15.32
C GLU A 38 35.41 3.46 -13.98
N ASP A 39 34.12 3.80 -13.90
CA ASP A 39 33.45 3.99 -12.63
C ASP A 39 32.69 2.70 -12.28
N ILE A 40 33.00 2.16 -11.11
CA ILE A 40 32.36 0.92 -10.61
C ILE A 40 31.46 1.28 -9.45
N SER A 41 30.21 0.81 -9.54
CA SER A 41 29.28 0.88 -8.42
C SER A 41 28.63 -0.47 -8.19
N GLU A 42 28.42 -0.83 -6.94
CA GLU A 42 27.84 -2.11 -6.55
C GLU A 42 26.48 -1.92 -5.88
N MET A 43 25.58 -2.87 -6.11
CA MET A 43 24.25 -2.93 -5.52
C MET A 43 23.99 -4.35 -5.05
N LEU A 44 23.45 -4.50 -3.85
CA LEU A 44 23.09 -5.81 -3.31
C LEU A 44 21.69 -6.19 -3.79
N GLU A 45 21.58 -7.39 -4.39
CA GLU A 45 20.30 -7.91 -4.84
C GLU A 45 19.98 -9.22 -4.15
N TYR A 46 18.70 -9.53 -3.99
CA TYR A 46 18.19 -10.72 -3.34
C TYR A 46 17.54 -11.65 -4.35
N VAL A 47 17.97 -12.89 -4.35
CA VAL A 47 17.29 -14.01 -5.02
C VAL A 47 16.73 -14.90 -3.90
N PRO A 48 15.51 -15.47 -4.00
CA PRO A 48 14.98 -16.33 -2.96
C PRO A 48 16.03 -17.34 -2.48
N ALA A 49 16.32 -17.31 -1.16
CA ALA A 49 17.34 -18.09 -0.47
C ALA A 49 18.83 -17.73 -0.76
N SER A 50 19.15 -16.67 -1.50
CA SER A 50 20.52 -16.22 -1.68
C SER A 50 20.65 -14.74 -2.00
N PHE A 51 21.85 -14.18 -1.70
CA PHE A 51 22.22 -12.83 -2.11
C PHE A 51 23.23 -12.88 -3.26
N TYR A 52 23.15 -11.89 -4.16
CA TYR A 52 24.21 -11.61 -5.12
C TYR A 52 24.44 -10.09 -5.22
N VAL A 53 25.61 -9.71 -5.68
CA VAL A 53 25.98 -8.31 -5.87
C VAL A 53 25.89 -7.96 -7.35
N VAL A 54 25.08 -6.95 -7.69
CA VAL A 54 25.08 -6.37 -9.04
C VAL A 54 26.20 -5.32 -9.11
N ARG A 55 27.20 -5.58 -9.93
CA ARG A 55 28.34 -4.69 -10.14
C ARG A 55 28.12 -3.89 -11.43
N HIS A 56 27.87 -2.60 -11.32
CA HIS A 56 27.74 -1.70 -12.46
C HIS A 56 29.10 -1.12 -12.80
N VAL A 57 29.59 -1.38 -14.01
CA VAL A 57 30.84 -0.84 -14.55
C VAL A 57 30.51 0.12 -15.67
N ARG A 58 30.98 1.38 -15.56
CA ARG A 58 30.81 2.42 -16.56
C ARG A 58 32.21 2.85 -17.04
N GLU A 59 32.51 2.55 -18.29
CA GLU A 59 33.78 2.97 -18.88
C GLU A 59 33.79 4.48 -19.13
N LYS A 60 34.94 5.10 -18.91
CA LYS A 60 35.23 6.50 -19.27
C LYS A 60 36.08 6.49 -20.52
N LEU A 61 35.57 7.12 -21.56
CA LEU A 61 36.29 7.33 -22.82
C LEU A 61 36.77 8.78 -22.91
N ASN A 62 38.01 8.96 -23.38
CA ASN A 62 38.56 10.27 -23.63
C ASN A 62 38.71 10.52 -25.14
N CYS A 63 38.33 11.70 -25.60
CA CYS A 63 38.56 12.12 -26.97
C CYS A 63 40.03 12.45 -27.17
N THR A 64 40.68 11.86 -28.16
CA THR A 64 42.10 12.10 -28.45
C THR A 64 42.38 13.44 -29.09
N LYS A 65 41.34 14.22 -29.50
CA LYS A 65 41.50 15.53 -30.13
C LYS A 65 41.20 16.71 -29.20
N CYS A 66 40.19 16.57 -28.30
CA CYS A 66 39.74 17.71 -27.48
C CYS A 66 39.60 17.35 -26.00
N ASP A 67 40.09 16.18 -25.57
CA ASP A 67 40.07 15.70 -24.17
C ASP A 67 38.69 15.59 -23.53
N LYS A 68 37.62 15.69 -24.32
CA LYS A 68 36.24 15.46 -23.84
C LYS A 68 36.09 14.06 -23.27
N ILE A 69 35.59 13.97 -22.02
CA ILE A 69 35.27 12.71 -21.39
C ILE A 69 33.83 12.34 -21.72
N VAL A 70 33.61 11.13 -22.21
CA VAL A 70 32.30 10.52 -22.49
C VAL A 70 32.14 9.29 -21.62
N GLN A 71 30.99 9.18 -20.97
CA GLN A 71 30.66 8.06 -20.09
C GLN A 71 29.16 7.78 -20.13
N ALA A 72 28.76 6.50 -20.05
CA ALA A 72 27.36 6.13 -19.91
C ALA A 72 26.73 6.76 -18.65
N ALA A 73 25.43 7.11 -18.72
CA ALA A 73 24.69 7.58 -17.57
C ALA A 73 24.71 6.54 -16.42
N ALA A 74 24.69 7.01 -15.20
CA ALA A 74 24.56 6.14 -14.04
C ALA A 74 23.20 5.42 -14.09
N PRO A 75 23.13 4.10 -13.84
CA PRO A 75 21.86 3.42 -13.74
C PRO A 75 21.02 4.00 -12.60
N THR A 76 19.73 4.13 -12.85
CA THR A 76 18.77 4.56 -11.83
C THR A 76 18.72 3.54 -10.69
N ARG A 77 18.55 4.02 -9.47
CA ARG A 77 18.38 3.19 -8.28
C ARG A 77 17.01 3.47 -7.67
N PRO A 78 16.32 2.45 -7.14
CA PRO A 78 15.02 2.66 -6.48
C PRO A 78 15.09 3.68 -5.34
N ILE A 79 16.16 3.62 -4.54
CA ILE A 79 16.46 4.59 -3.50
C ILE A 79 17.80 5.24 -3.84
N GLU A 80 17.81 6.57 -3.91
CA GLU A 80 19.02 7.33 -4.23
C GLU A 80 20.15 6.98 -3.27
N ARG A 81 21.34 6.70 -3.82
CA ARG A 81 22.53 6.25 -3.07
C ARG A 81 22.32 4.97 -2.24
N GLY A 82 21.18 4.27 -2.40
CA GLY A 82 20.90 2.98 -1.77
C GLY A 82 21.81 1.87 -2.31
N ILE A 83 22.04 0.84 -1.49
CA ILE A 83 22.78 -0.37 -1.88
C ILE A 83 21.83 -1.51 -2.24
N ALA A 84 20.53 -1.39 -1.93
CA ALA A 84 19.53 -2.41 -2.20
C ALA A 84 19.05 -2.33 -3.64
N GLY A 85 18.99 -3.49 -4.30
CA GLY A 85 18.29 -3.67 -5.55
C GLY A 85 16.78 -3.80 -5.35
N PRO A 86 15.99 -3.69 -6.44
CA PRO A 86 14.52 -3.73 -6.35
C PRO A 86 13.99 -5.04 -5.76
N GLY A 87 14.61 -6.18 -6.05
CA GLY A 87 14.21 -7.47 -5.49
C GLY A 87 14.41 -7.55 -3.99
N LEU A 88 15.52 -7.02 -3.46
CA LEU A 88 15.77 -6.97 -2.03
C LEU A 88 14.78 -6.04 -1.31
N LEU A 89 14.48 -4.87 -1.89
CA LEU A 89 13.48 -3.95 -1.34
C LEU A 89 12.09 -4.62 -1.28
N ALA A 90 11.67 -5.25 -2.38
CA ALA A 90 10.41 -5.98 -2.44
C ALA A 90 10.34 -7.08 -1.37
N HIS A 91 11.41 -7.88 -1.24
CA HIS A 91 11.50 -8.93 -0.24
C HIS A 91 11.35 -8.40 1.19
N VAL A 92 12.05 -7.31 1.54
CA VAL A 92 11.96 -6.69 2.88
C VAL A 92 10.53 -6.24 3.18
N LEU A 93 9.83 -5.62 2.21
CA LEU A 93 8.46 -5.14 2.41
C LEU A 93 7.46 -6.30 2.51
N VAL A 94 7.51 -7.27 1.60
CA VAL A 94 6.62 -8.43 1.61
C VAL A 94 6.79 -9.19 2.92
N SER A 95 8.04 -9.52 3.30
CA SER A 95 8.32 -10.20 4.56
C SER A 95 7.79 -9.43 5.77
N LYS A 96 7.89 -8.09 5.77
CA LYS A 96 7.41 -7.29 6.89
C LYS A 96 5.88 -7.21 6.96
N TYR A 97 5.21 -6.96 5.83
CA TYR A 97 3.79 -6.58 5.81
C TYR A 97 2.87 -7.72 5.41
N ALA A 98 3.31 -8.66 4.59
CA ALA A 98 2.52 -9.83 4.22
C ALA A 98 2.83 -11.05 5.12
N ASP A 99 4.12 -11.27 5.45
CA ASP A 99 4.55 -12.43 6.24
C ASP A 99 4.71 -12.10 7.73
N HIS A 100 4.41 -10.86 8.15
CA HIS A 100 4.50 -10.38 9.53
C HIS A 100 5.88 -10.58 10.18
N LEU A 101 6.97 -10.59 9.38
CA LEU A 101 8.33 -10.79 9.83
C LEU A 101 8.97 -9.44 10.24
N PRO A 102 9.21 -9.17 11.53
CA PRO A 102 9.78 -7.91 11.98
C PRO A 102 11.19 -7.67 11.41
N LEU A 103 11.56 -6.40 11.20
CA LEU A 103 12.86 -6.04 10.62
C LEU A 103 14.05 -6.57 11.43
N TYR A 104 13.96 -6.68 12.76
CA TYR A 104 15.03 -7.25 13.57
C TYR A 104 15.28 -8.73 13.25
N ARG A 105 14.20 -9.51 13.01
CA ARG A 105 14.33 -10.91 12.59
C ARG A 105 14.88 -11.04 11.18
N GLN A 106 14.48 -10.15 10.26
CA GLN A 106 15.05 -10.10 8.92
C GLN A 106 16.56 -9.83 8.99
N SER A 107 16.99 -8.84 9.80
CA SER A 107 18.41 -8.56 10.04
C SER A 107 19.19 -9.80 10.51
N GLU A 108 18.64 -10.55 11.48
CA GLU A 108 19.24 -11.80 11.98
C GLU A 108 19.27 -12.93 10.93
N ILE A 109 18.22 -13.02 10.09
CA ILE A 109 18.18 -14.02 9.00
C ILE A 109 19.27 -13.71 7.97
N TYR A 110 19.43 -12.45 7.58
CA TYR A 110 20.45 -12.03 6.63
C TYR A 110 21.87 -12.19 7.19
N ALA A 111 22.07 -11.90 8.48
CA ALA A 111 23.37 -12.13 9.15
C ALA A 111 23.79 -13.61 9.11
N ARG A 112 22.85 -14.55 9.26
CA ARG A 112 23.15 -15.99 9.10
C ARG A 112 23.56 -16.39 7.67
N GLN A 113 23.21 -15.57 6.69
CA GLN A 113 23.64 -15.72 5.28
C GLN A 113 24.92 -14.92 4.98
N GLY A 114 25.57 -14.36 6.00
CA GLY A 114 26.79 -13.57 5.87
C GLY A 114 26.57 -12.14 5.36
N VAL A 115 25.35 -11.62 5.43
CA VAL A 115 25.01 -10.26 5.00
C VAL A 115 24.51 -9.46 6.21
N GLU A 116 25.35 -8.59 6.73
CA GLU A 116 25.03 -7.74 7.87
C GLU A 116 24.25 -6.50 7.38
N LEU A 117 22.97 -6.44 7.71
CA LEU A 117 22.08 -5.32 7.43
C LEU A 117 21.46 -4.83 8.75
N GLU A 118 21.83 -3.61 9.12
CA GLU A 118 21.32 -2.99 10.35
C GLU A 118 19.80 -2.76 10.26
N ARG A 119 19.10 -2.93 11.38
CA ARG A 119 17.65 -2.67 11.47
C ARG A 119 17.28 -1.25 11.03
N SER A 120 18.11 -0.27 11.34
CA SER A 120 17.93 1.13 10.91
C SER A 120 18.01 1.29 9.40
N THR A 121 18.91 0.56 8.74
CA THR A 121 19.00 0.52 7.26
C THR A 121 17.74 -0.07 6.65
N LEU A 122 17.26 -1.20 7.17
CA LEU A 122 16.00 -1.81 6.71
C LEU A 122 14.81 -0.89 6.92
N ALA A 123 14.74 -0.17 8.05
CA ALA A 123 13.69 0.81 8.32
C ALA A 123 13.74 1.99 7.33
N GLY A 124 14.94 2.49 7.00
CA GLY A 124 15.15 3.50 5.97
C GLY A 124 14.69 3.03 4.58
N TRP A 125 14.93 1.77 4.23
CA TRP A 125 14.43 1.19 2.97
C TRP A 125 12.91 1.08 2.93
N VAL A 126 12.27 0.73 4.04
CA VAL A 126 10.79 0.74 4.14
C VAL A 126 10.25 2.14 3.87
N GLY A 127 10.82 3.18 4.49
CA GLY A 127 10.42 4.57 4.25
C GLY A 127 10.62 5.00 2.79
N GLY A 128 11.83 4.84 2.26
CA GLY A 128 12.15 5.22 0.88
C GLY A 128 11.32 4.45 -0.17
N THR A 129 11.02 3.17 0.08
CA THR A 129 10.15 2.39 -0.83
C THR A 129 8.69 2.83 -0.72
N SER A 130 8.22 3.23 0.47
CA SER A 130 6.90 3.82 0.65
C SER A 130 6.73 5.09 -0.19
N GLU A 131 7.72 5.97 -0.20
CA GLU A 131 7.74 7.17 -1.06
C GLU A 131 7.75 6.81 -2.54
N LEU A 132 8.56 5.84 -2.95
CA LEU A 132 8.64 5.36 -4.33
C LEU A 132 7.30 4.79 -4.82
N LEU A 133 6.52 4.15 -3.95
CA LEU A 133 5.21 3.57 -4.27
C LEU A 133 4.06 4.59 -4.21
N SER A 134 4.28 5.79 -3.70
CA SER A 134 3.23 6.80 -3.51
C SER A 134 2.43 7.13 -4.79
N PRO A 135 3.02 7.21 -6.02
CA PRO A 135 2.24 7.43 -7.24
C PRO A 135 1.26 6.29 -7.55
N LEU A 136 1.61 5.04 -7.22
CA LEU A 136 0.72 3.89 -7.38
C LEU A 136 -0.42 3.92 -6.36
N VAL A 137 -0.11 4.27 -5.11
CA VAL A 137 -1.11 4.45 -4.05
C VAL A 137 -2.09 5.55 -4.40
N GLU A 138 -1.61 6.66 -4.97
CA GLU A 138 -2.47 7.75 -5.43
C GLU A 138 -3.33 7.35 -6.64
N SER A 139 -2.81 6.56 -7.57
CA SER A 139 -3.59 5.99 -8.67
C SER A 139 -4.69 5.06 -8.15
N LEU A 140 -4.38 4.24 -7.15
CA LEU A 140 -5.34 3.38 -6.47
C LEU A 140 -6.41 4.21 -5.74
N ARG A 141 -6.02 5.26 -5.02
CA ARG A 141 -6.96 6.19 -4.39
C ARG A 141 -7.97 6.75 -5.41
N ARG A 142 -7.47 7.28 -6.53
CA ARG A 142 -8.32 7.84 -7.59
C ARG A 142 -9.26 6.79 -8.17
N TYR A 143 -8.80 5.57 -8.38
CA TYR A 143 -9.63 4.48 -8.86
C TYR A 143 -10.74 4.12 -7.86
N VAL A 144 -10.42 4.05 -6.58
CA VAL A 144 -11.41 3.79 -5.52
C VAL A 144 -12.41 4.92 -5.42
N MET A 145 -11.96 6.19 -5.40
CA MET A 145 -12.83 7.36 -5.28
C MET A 145 -13.72 7.63 -6.50
N ALA A 146 -13.40 7.05 -7.66
CA ALA A 146 -14.23 7.16 -8.86
C ALA A 146 -15.49 6.25 -8.84
N ALA A 147 -15.69 5.46 -7.79
CA ALA A 147 -16.88 4.62 -7.64
C ALA A 147 -18.11 5.45 -7.27
N GLY A 148 -19.30 5.00 -7.69
CA GLY A 148 -20.58 5.61 -7.25
C GLY A 148 -21.00 5.20 -5.84
N LYS A 149 -20.34 4.19 -5.26
CA LYS A 149 -20.57 3.70 -3.90
C LYS A 149 -19.24 3.25 -3.28
N LEU A 150 -19.03 3.62 -2.03
CA LEU A 150 -17.90 3.16 -1.21
C LEU A 150 -18.38 2.57 0.11
N HIS A 151 -17.62 1.60 0.61
CA HIS A 151 -17.69 1.17 2.00
C HIS A 151 -16.53 1.81 2.76
N ALA A 152 -16.82 2.36 3.93
CA ALA A 152 -15.80 2.94 4.80
C ALA A 152 -15.88 2.35 6.21
N ASP A 153 -14.70 2.12 6.79
CA ASP A 153 -14.52 1.70 8.18
C ASP A 153 -13.19 2.22 8.71
N ASP A 154 -13.02 2.25 10.02
CA ASP A 154 -11.74 2.58 10.64
C ASP A 154 -11.34 1.57 11.72
N THR A 155 -10.06 1.22 11.74
CA THR A 155 -9.48 0.30 12.71
C THR A 155 -8.49 1.04 13.61
N PRO A 156 -8.58 0.92 14.95
CA PRO A 156 -7.58 1.48 15.84
C PRO A 156 -6.25 0.71 15.70
N VAL A 157 -5.15 1.45 15.56
CA VAL A 157 -3.80 0.87 15.46
C VAL A 157 -2.88 1.46 16.53
N PRO A 158 -2.14 0.64 17.28
CA PRO A 158 -1.15 1.14 18.23
C PRO A 158 0.05 1.70 17.47
N VAL A 159 0.43 2.93 17.80
CA VAL A 159 1.56 3.63 17.19
C VAL A 159 2.61 3.93 18.24
N LEU A 160 3.86 3.57 17.99
CA LEU A 160 4.97 3.89 18.89
C LEU A 160 5.10 5.41 19.06
N ALA A 161 5.20 5.85 20.30
CA ALA A 161 5.41 7.23 20.68
C ALA A 161 6.63 7.32 21.62
N PRO A 162 7.87 7.36 21.05
CA PRO A 162 9.09 7.40 21.86
C PRO A 162 9.05 8.51 22.89
N GLY A 163 9.50 8.20 24.11
CA GLY A 163 9.49 9.13 25.24
C GLY A 163 8.22 9.12 26.11
N ASN A 164 7.09 8.52 25.64
CA ASN A 164 5.84 8.53 26.39
C ASN A 164 5.57 7.27 27.22
N GLY A 165 6.44 6.27 27.19
CA GLY A 165 6.28 4.99 27.92
C GLY A 165 5.09 4.13 27.45
N LYS A 166 4.25 4.62 26.53
CA LYS A 166 3.08 3.92 25.99
C LYS A 166 2.86 4.29 24.51
N THR A 167 2.15 3.42 23.79
CA THR A 167 1.73 3.70 22.42
C THR A 167 0.60 4.74 22.38
N LYS A 168 0.50 5.47 21.26
CA LYS A 168 -0.69 6.25 20.89
C LYS A 168 -1.62 5.39 20.06
N THR A 169 -2.91 5.68 20.11
CA THR A 169 -3.89 5.04 19.21
C THR A 169 -4.09 5.91 17.97
N GLY A 170 -3.54 5.46 16.85
CA GLY A 170 -3.86 6.00 15.53
C GLY A 170 -5.03 5.25 14.90
N ARG A 171 -5.42 5.64 13.70
CA ARG A 171 -6.49 5.01 12.92
C ARG A 171 -6.01 4.65 11.53
N LEU A 172 -6.39 3.47 11.08
CA LEU A 172 -6.28 3.04 9.70
C LEU A 172 -7.69 3.06 9.10
N TRP A 173 -7.93 4.03 8.23
CA TRP A 173 -9.16 4.17 7.47
C TRP A 173 -9.11 3.27 6.25
N THR A 174 -10.19 2.57 6.00
CA THR A 174 -10.33 1.62 4.90
C THR A 174 -11.47 2.06 4.01
N TYR A 175 -11.20 2.27 2.72
CA TYR A 175 -12.20 2.62 1.71
C TYR A 175 -12.24 1.52 0.66
N VAL A 176 -13.41 0.91 0.48
CA VAL A 176 -13.57 -0.27 -0.38
C VAL A 176 -14.52 0.05 -1.51
N ARG A 177 -14.05 -0.15 -2.75
CA ARG A 177 -14.86 -0.26 -3.95
C ARG A 177 -15.10 -1.73 -4.24
N ASP A 178 -16.34 -2.20 -4.08
CA ASP A 178 -16.72 -3.57 -4.46
C ASP A 178 -18.22 -3.63 -4.74
N ASP A 179 -18.59 -3.59 -6.01
CA ASP A 179 -19.96 -3.68 -6.49
C ASP A 179 -20.26 -5.01 -7.22
N ARG A 180 -19.34 -5.99 -7.14
CA ARG A 180 -19.58 -7.35 -7.70
C ARG A 180 -20.89 -7.99 -7.20
N PRO A 181 -21.29 -7.82 -5.92
CA PRO A 181 -22.61 -8.32 -5.47
C PRO A 181 -23.79 -7.66 -6.18
N ALA A 182 -23.57 -6.52 -6.84
CA ALA A 182 -24.57 -5.81 -7.65
C ALA A 182 -24.46 -6.15 -9.14
N GLY A 183 -23.55 -7.04 -9.55
CA GLY A 183 -23.30 -7.39 -10.94
C GLY A 183 -22.35 -6.43 -11.68
N ASP A 184 -21.59 -5.60 -10.97
CA ASP A 184 -20.57 -4.75 -11.58
C ASP A 184 -19.32 -5.60 -11.94
N GLU A 185 -18.81 -5.42 -13.16
CA GLU A 185 -17.63 -6.10 -13.67
C GLU A 185 -16.32 -5.38 -13.29
N GLN A 186 -16.41 -4.19 -12.72
CA GLN A 186 -15.23 -3.43 -12.30
C GLN A 186 -14.46 -4.17 -11.19
N ALA A 187 -13.13 -4.17 -11.31
CA ALA A 187 -12.28 -4.84 -10.33
C ALA A 187 -12.45 -4.22 -8.93
N PRO A 188 -12.65 -5.04 -7.88
CA PRO A 188 -12.69 -4.51 -6.52
C PRO A 188 -11.34 -3.96 -6.12
N ALA A 189 -11.35 -2.91 -5.30
CA ALA A 189 -10.14 -2.31 -4.79
C ALA A 189 -10.33 -1.74 -3.39
N VAL A 190 -9.24 -1.67 -2.65
CA VAL A 190 -9.20 -1.12 -1.29
C VAL A 190 -8.10 -0.07 -1.22
N TRP A 191 -8.43 1.09 -0.69
CA TRP A 191 -7.45 2.12 -0.35
C TRP A 191 -7.43 2.34 1.15
N PHE A 192 -6.22 2.45 1.71
CA PHE A 192 -6.00 2.69 3.13
C PHE A 192 -5.40 4.07 3.37
N ALA A 193 -5.87 4.75 4.41
CA ALA A 193 -5.30 6.01 4.88
C ALA A 193 -5.06 5.96 6.39
N TYR A 194 -3.93 6.49 6.82
CA TYR A 194 -3.59 6.58 8.24
C TYR A 194 -3.93 7.97 8.79
N SER A 195 -4.39 8.03 10.04
CA SER A 195 -4.45 9.26 10.81
C SER A 195 -3.98 9.06 12.26
N PRO A 196 -3.45 10.11 12.91
CA PRO A 196 -2.96 10.02 14.29
C PRO A 196 -4.07 9.90 15.33
N ASP A 197 -5.32 10.19 14.97
CA ASP A 197 -6.51 10.13 15.81
C ASP A 197 -7.77 9.84 14.97
N ARG A 198 -8.96 9.82 15.59
CA ARG A 198 -10.25 9.52 14.94
C ARG A 198 -11.07 10.78 14.61
N LYS A 199 -10.49 11.95 14.46
CA LYS A 199 -11.25 13.16 14.17
C LYS A 199 -11.89 13.14 12.78
N GLY A 200 -13.06 13.81 12.65
CA GLY A 200 -13.82 13.88 11.39
C GLY A 200 -13.10 14.63 10.26
N GLU A 201 -12.13 15.50 10.56
CA GLU A 201 -11.29 16.19 9.56
C GLU A 201 -10.53 15.22 8.63
N HIS A 202 -10.20 14.02 9.12
CA HIS A 202 -9.48 13.03 8.33
C HIS A 202 -10.35 12.43 7.22
N PRO A 203 -11.52 11.83 7.51
CA PRO A 203 -12.39 11.34 6.44
C PRO A 203 -12.94 12.46 5.55
N GLU A 204 -13.14 13.67 6.07
CA GLU A 204 -13.51 14.84 5.27
C GLU A 204 -12.46 15.12 4.19
N LYS A 205 -11.17 15.13 4.56
CA LYS A 205 -10.07 15.28 3.60
C LYS A 205 -9.95 14.09 2.65
N HIS A 206 -10.09 12.86 3.14
CA HIS A 206 -9.95 11.66 2.32
C HIS A 206 -11.00 11.58 1.23
N LEU A 207 -12.24 12.01 1.52
CA LEU A 207 -13.42 11.91 0.67
C LEU A 207 -13.76 13.22 -0.07
N SER A 208 -12.88 14.22 -0.05
CA SER A 208 -13.10 15.52 -0.71
C SER A 208 -13.49 15.42 -2.18
N ASP A 209 -12.92 14.44 -2.89
CA ASP A 209 -13.15 14.19 -4.32
C ASP A 209 -14.26 13.16 -4.58
N PHE A 210 -14.78 12.51 -3.54
CA PHE A 210 -15.80 11.49 -3.69
C PHE A 210 -17.20 12.10 -3.84
N ARG A 211 -18.01 11.50 -4.70
CA ARG A 211 -19.43 11.80 -4.91
C ARG A 211 -20.18 10.47 -5.04
N GLY A 212 -21.30 10.34 -4.32
CA GLY A 212 -22.08 9.11 -4.38
C GLY A 212 -22.55 8.61 -3.03
N THR A 213 -22.70 7.30 -2.85
CA THR A 213 -23.19 6.69 -1.61
C THR A 213 -22.03 6.17 -0.76
N LEU A 214 -21.93 6.63 0.49
CA LEU A 214 -20.95 6.11 1.46
C LEU A 214 -21.66 5.18 2.45
N GLN A 215 -21.29 3.93 2.47
CA GLN A 215 -21.75 2.96 3.47
C GLN A 215 -20.72 2.84 4.59
N ALA A 216 -21.06 3.37 5.77
CA ALA A 216 -20.18 3.38 6.94
C ALA A 216 -20.93 2.99 8.22
N ASP A 217 -20.18 2.89 9.34
CA ASP A 217 -20.78 2.90 10.66
C ASP A 217 -21.40 4.29 10.97
N ALA A 218 -22.21 4.38 11.99
CA ALA A 218 -22.81 5.66 12.40
C ALA A 218 -21.84 6.53 13.21
N TYR A 219 -20.58 6.63 12.79
CA TYR A 219 -19.60 7.47 13.43
C TYR A 219 -19.86 8.96 13.12
N ALA A 220 -20.06 9.78 14.17
CA ALA A 220 -20.38 11.19 14.03
C ALA A 220 -19.35 12.02 13.25
N GLY A 221 -18.10 11.53 13.11
CA GLY A 221 -17.07 12.18 12.31
C GLY A 221 -17.37 12.20 10.80
N PHE A 222 -18.35 11.41 10.32
CA PHE A 222 -18.83 11.48 8.95
C PHE A 222 -19.95 12.50 8.72
N ASN A 223 -20.57 13.05 9.77
CA ASN A 223 -21.76 13.92 9.62
C ASN A 223 -21.49 15.11 8.69
N ARG A 224 -20.36 15.77 8.83
CA ARG A 224 -19.99 16.93 8.00
C ARG A 224 -19.89 16.65 6.51
N ILE A 225 -19.50 15.43 6.12
CA ILE A 225 -19.37 15.10 4.70
C ILE A 225 -20.71 14.86 4.01
N TYR A 226 -21.77 14.64 4.78
CA TYR A 226 -23.13 14.47 4.27
C TYR A 226 -23.90 15.82 4.11
N GLU A 227 -23.49 16.86 4.85
CA GLU A 227 -24.17 18.16 4.85
C GLU A 227 -24.28 18.83 3.46
N PRO A 228 -23.25 18.79 2.59
CA PRO A 228 -23.37 19.36 1.23
C PRO A 228 -24.32 18.62 0.31
N GLY A 229 -24.68 17.35 0.62
CA GLY A 229 -25.59 16.53 -0.17
C GLY A 229 -24.96 15.79 -1.35
N ASP A 230 -23.69 15.99 -1.62
CA ASP A 230 -22.94 15.30 -2.67
C ASP A 230 -22.67 13.83 -2.32
N ILE A 231 -22.62 13.51 -1.04
CA ILE A 231 -22.41 12.17 -0.50
C ILE A 231 -23.65 11.75 0.28
N GLN A 232 -24.27 10.64 -0.16
CA GLN A 232 -25.43 10.06 0.50
C GLN A 232 -25.00 9.06 1.54
N GLU A 233 -25.54 9.18 2.77
CA GLU A 233 -25.31 8.23 3.84
C GLU A 233 -26.04 6.92 3.57
N ALA A 234 -25.35 5.80 3.79
CA ALA A 234 -25.95 4.47 3.91
C ALA A 234 -25.42 3.78 5.18
N ALA A 235 -26.31 3.54 6.14
CA ALA A 235 -25.94 2.86 7.38
C ALA A 235 -25.53 1.39 7.13
N CYS A 236 -24.51 0.93 7.84
CA CYS A 236 -24.02 -0.44 7.75
C CYS A 236 -24.82 -1.37 8.70
N TRP A 237 -25.67 -2.23 8.14
CA TRP A 237 -26.45 -3.21 8.92
C TRP A 237 -25.56 -4.17 9.73
N ALA A 238 -24.34 -4.47 9.31
CA ALA A 238 -23.42 -5.31 10.09
C ALA A 238 -23.05 -4.66 11.43
N HIS A 239 -22.81 -3.35 11.44
CA HIS A 239 -22.52 -2.60 12.67
C HIS A 239 -23.78 -2.49 13.57
N VAL A 240 -24.95 -2.24 13.00
CA VAL A 240 -26.22 -2.24 13.73
C VAL A 240 -26.47 -3.61 14.35
N ARG A 241 -26.33 -4.69 13.55
CA ARG A 241 -26.51 -6.06 14.01
C ARG A 241 -25.59 -6.40 15.19
N ARG A 242 -24.31 -5.97 15.14
CA ARG A 242 -23.37 -6.21 16.23
C ARG A 242 -23.84 -5.61 17.55
N LYS A 243 -24.38 -4.38 17.54
CA LYS A 243 -24.91 -3.73 18.75
C LYS A 243 -26.07 -4.51 19.36
N PHE A 244 -26.99 -5.03 18.55
CA PHE A 244 -28.07 -5.86 19.04
C PHE A 244 -27.60 -7.22 19.52
N TYR A 245 -26.59 -7.81 18.87
CA TYR A 245 -25.95 -9.05 19.31
C TYR A 245 -25.29 -8.89 20.68
N ASP A 246 -24.52 -7.83 20.89
CA ASP A 246 -23.87 -7.54 22.15
C ASP A 246 -24.89 -7.32 23.26
N LEU A 247 -25.98 -6.60 22.97
CA LEU A 247 -27.08 -6.37 23.90
C LEU A 247 -27.78 -7.69 24.27
N GLN A 248 -28.04 -8.56 23.31
CA GLN A 248 -28.65 -9.85 23.54
C GLN A 248 -27.74 -10.76 24.38
N GLN A 249 -26.44 -10.79 24.09
CA GLN A 249 -25.46 -11.60 24.85
C GLN A 249 -25.29 -11.10 26.29
N ALA A 250 -25.29 -9.77 26.51
CA ALA A 250 -25.08 -9.20 27.84
C ALA A 250 -26.30 -9.32 28.76
N HIS A 251 -27.52 -9.23 28.22
CA HIS A 251 -28.75 -9.06 29.00
C HIS A 251 -29.91 -10.00 28.62
N GLY A 252 -29.72 -10.92 27.68
CA GLY A 252 -30.81 -11.79 27.19
C GLY A 252 -32.00 -11.01 26.59
N SER A 253 -31.73 -9.81 26.02
CA SER A 253 -32.76 -8.87 25.58
C SER A 253 -33.66 -9.46 24.50
N GLN A 254 -35.00 -9.52 24.76
CA GLN A 254 -35.98 -9.91 23.75
C GLN A 254 -35.97 -8.97 22.53
N VAL A 255 -35.84 -7.67 22.77
CA VAL A 255 -35.70 -6.66 21.67
C VAL A 255 -34.46 -6.96 20.82
N GLY A 256 -33.34 -7.34 21.47
CA GLY A 256 -32.14 -7.76 20.78
C GLY A 256 -32.38 -8.97 19.90
N SER A 257 -33.06 -10.00 20.41
CA SER A 257 -33.39 -11.23 19.68
C SER A 257 -34.29 -10.96 18.47
N GLU A 258 -35.37 -10.16 18.66
CA GLU A 258 -36.29 -9.80 17.58
C GLU A 258 -35.56 -8.96 16.48
N ALA A 259 -34.73 -7.99 16.89
CA ALA A 259 -33.94 -7.20 15.93
C ALA A 259 -32.98 -8.08 15.10
N LEU A 260 -32.31 -9.06 15.75
CA LEU A 260 -31.41 -9.98 15.06
C LEU A 260 -32.15 -10.87 14.05
N GLU A 261 -33.36 -11.36 14.39
CA GLU A 261 -34.20 -12.13 13.49
C GLU A 261 -34.60 -11.28 12.26
N ARG A 262 -35.12 -10.06 12.47
CA ARG A 262 -35.51 -9.16 11.38
C ARG A 262 -34.34 -8.79 10.47
N ILE A 263 -33.16 -8.51 11.03
CA ILE A 263 -31.94 -8.26 10.24
C ILE A 263 -31.52 -9.51 9.49
N GLY A 264 -31.66 -10.69 10.08
CA GLY A 264 -31.43 -11.98 9.42
C GLY A 264 -32.31 -12.19 8.20
N ALA A 265 -33.60 -11.83 8.29
CA ALA A 265 -34.53 -11.87 7.15
C ALA A 265 -34.09 -10.92 6.01
N LEU A 266 -33.62 -9.69 6.33
CA LEU A 266 -33.06 -8.78 5.32
C LEU A 266 -31.84 -9.38 4.62
N TYR A 267 -30.95 -10.04 5.36
CA TYR A 267 -29.80 -10.73 4.77
C TYR A 267 -30.20 -11.92 3.87
N GLY A 268 -31.31 -12.59 4.19
CA GLY A 268 -31.91 -13.62 3.33
C GLY A 268 -32.28 -13.04 1.96
N ILE A 269 -33.01 -11.93 1.94
CA ILE A 269 -33.39 -11.21 0.71
C ILE A 269 -32.16 -10.78 -0.09
N GLU A 270 -31.14 -10.23 0.56
CA GLU A 270 -29.90 -9.83 -0.10
C GLU A 270 -29.14 -11.03 -0.70
N LYS A 271 -29.15 -12.18 -0.02
CA LYS A 271 -28.56 -13.43 -0.55
C LYS A 271 -29.25 -13.89 -1.84
N GLU A 272 -30.57 -13.81 -1.91
CA GLU A 272 -31.37 -14.18 -3.10
C GLU A 272 -31.13 -13.21 -4.28
N SER A 273 -30.91 -11.94 -3.99
CA SER A 273 -30.70 -10.90 -5.00
C SER A 273 -29.25 -10.71 -5.42
N ARG A 274 -28.29 -11.40 -4.80
CA ARG A 274 -26.84 -11.23 -5.07
C ARG A 274 -26.50 -11.53 -6.53
N GLY A 275 -25.71 -10.66 -7.16
CA GLY A 275 -25.26 -10.80 -8.56
C GLY A 275 -26.32 -10.48 -9.61
N ARG A 276 -27.55 -10.12 -9.21
CA ARG A 276 -28.59 -9.69 -10.15
C ARG A 276 -28.43 -8.21 -10.52
N PRO A 277 -28.92 -7.81 -11.73
CA PRO A 277 -28.96 -6.40 -12.13
C PRO A 277 -29.76 -5.54 -11.14
N PRO A 278 -29.51 -4.23 -11.03
CA PRO A 278 -30.16 -3.36 -10.05
C PRO A 278 -31.70 -3.37 -10.09
N HIS A 279 -32.32 -3.48 -11.30
CA HIS A 279 -33.78 -3.52 -11.43
C HIS A 279 -34.39 -4.80 -10.89
N GLU A 280 -33.76 -5.97 -11.09
CA GLU A 280 -34.22 -7.24 -10.53
C GLU A 280 -34.06 -7.26 -9.01
N ARG A 281 -32.95 -6.73 -8.49
CA ARG A 281 -32.74 -6.59 -7.04
C ARG A 281 -33.82 -5.73 -6.39
N ARG A 282 -34.20 -4.63 -7.08
CA ARG A 282 -35.30 -3.79 -6.62
C ARG A 282 -36.62 -4.55 -6.56
N GLN A 283 -36.94 -5.36 -7.59
CA GLN A 283 -38.14 -6.20 -7.62
C GLN A 283 -38.17 -7.19 -6.48
N VAL A 284 -37.06 -7.93 -6.23
CA VAL A 284 -36.95 -8.87 -5.11
C VAL A 284 -37.17 -8.18 -3.76
N ARG A 285 -36.60 -7.00 -3.55
CA ARG A 285 -36.76 -6.22 -2.30
C ARG A 285 -38.17 -5.65 -2.12
N GLN A 286 -38.87 -5.38 -3.21
CA GLN A 286 -40.24 -4.81 -3.22
C GLN A 286 -41.34 -5.87 -3.29
N ALA A 287 -40.99 -7.11 -3.58
CA ALA A 287 -41.96 -8.20 -3.59
C ALA A 287 -42.72 -8.21 -2.25
N PRO A 288 -44.08 -8.39 -2.25
CA PRO A 288 -44.86 -8.44 -1.02
C PRO A 288 -44.29 -9.53 -0.13
N ALA A 289 -43.77 -9.10 1.00
CA ALA A 289 -43.15 -10.02 1.93
C ALA A 289 -44.21 -10.81 2.66
N ASP A 290 -44.58 -11.98 2.20
CA ASP A 290 -45.00 -13.06 3.10
C ASP A 290 -43.95 -13.33 4.19
N TYR A 291 -42.72 -12.89 3.98
CA TYR A 291 -41.64 -12.84 4.95
C TYR A 291 -41.82 -11.84 6.11
N ARG A 292 -42.78 -10.90 6.04
CA ARG A 292 -43.05 -9.94 7.11
C ARG A 292 -43.94 -10.49 8.23
N ARG A 293 -44.43 -11.72 8.11
CA ARG A 293 -45.43 -12.31 9.04
C ARG A 293 -45.00 -13.61 9.69
N ARG A 294 -43.75 -13.99 9.67
CA ARG A 294 -43.28 -15.14 10.48
C ARG A 294 -42.27 -14.67 11.52
#